data_ecc7be00408aa56c31fa790c9f13f77a
#
_entry.id   ecc7be00408aa56c31fa790c9f13f77a
#
_cell.length_a   1.000
_cell.length_b   1.000
_cell.length_c   1.000
_cell.angle_alpha   90.00
_cell.angle_beta   90.00
_cell.angle_gamma   90.00
#
_symmetry.space_group_name_H-M   'P 1'
#
loop_
_entity.id
_entity.type
_entity.pdbx_description
1 polymer ?
#
loop_
_entity_poly.entity_id
_entity_poly.type
_entity_poly.pdbx_seq_one_letter_code
_entity_poly.pdbx_strand_id
1 'polypeptide(L)'
;MYCSPKDGYRSVAFAALDNVGANNPELSDETRLATLLSPFISLDGINEKGVSIAVLTLDSKPVRQQSGKPVIATTLAIRLILDRAASTEEAVTLFEKYDMFASSGRDYHFYVTDSNGDGRVIEYDCNSDDRKLVVTNFFVTYKNFVKPYQKNGVYGHGRERYDKIINILEKNNSYTKETAWEALVSASQAPNPNDITSNTQWSIVYDNTNLTADISIRRDWNTVAKYSLKENKITE
;
A
#
# COMPACT_ATOMS: atom_id res chain seq x y z
N MET A 1 4.73 7.24 10.68
CA MET A 1 5.49 6.46 11.68
C MET A 1 6.88 6.18 11.14
N TYR A 2 7.92 6.51 11.92
CA TYR A 2 9.32 6.18 11.63
C TYR A 2 9.73 4.90 12.37
N CYS A 3 10.41 4.00 11.69
CA CYS A 3 10.95 2.76 12.25
C CYS A 3 12.45 2.66 11.97
N SER A 4 13.21 2.25 12.99
CA SER A 4 14.65 2.03 12.91
C SER A 4 14.99 0.70 13.62
N PRO A 5 14.72 -0.44 12.98
CA PRO A 5 14.99 -1.74 13.57
C PRO A 5 16.50 -1.98 13.68
N LYS A 6 16.92 -2.75 14.72
CA LYS A 6 18.34 -3.02 14.97
C LYS A 6 19.03 -3.72 13.78
N ASP A 7 18.32 -4.67 13.18
CA ASP A 7 18.85 -5.54 12.12
C ASP A 7 18.08 -5.36 10.81
N GLY A 8 17.58 -4.16 10.51
CA GLY A 8 16.81 -3.87 9.30
C GLY A 8 16.97 -2.43 8.85
N TYR A 9 16.38 -2.10 7.71
CA TYR A 9 16.44 -0.76 7.15
C TYR A 9 15.53 0.22 7.89
N ARG A 10 15.98 1.45 8.05
CA ARG A 10 15.13 2.54 8.51
C ARG A 10 14.03 2.80 7.50
N SER A 11 12.85 3.12 7.98
CA SER A 11 11.69 3.34 7.12
C SER A 11 10.71 4.33 7.73
N VAL A 12 9.91 4.95 6.88
CA VAL A 12 8.66 5.61 7.26
C VAL A 12 7.50 4.85 6.64
N ALA A 13 6.46 4.64 7.44
CA ALA A 13 5.27 3.90 7.01
C ALA A 13 3.99 4.54 7.56
N PHE A 14 2.87 4.28 6.89
CA PHE A 14 1.55 4.74 7.26
C PHE A 14 0.68 3.53 7.60
N ALA A 15 -0.04 3.64 8.72
CA ALA A 15 -0.87 2.59 9.26
C ALA A 15 -2.29 3.09 9.51
N ALA A 16 -3.27 2.24 9.28
CA ALA A 16 -4.65 2.52 9.63
C ALA A 16 -4.88 2.13 11.10
N LEU A 17 -4.95 3.14 11.97
CA LEU A 17 -5.06 2.95 13.42
C LEU A 17 -6.44 2.42 13.86
N ASP A 18 -7.44 2.42 12.99
CA ASP A 18 -8.72 1.75 13.21
C ASP A 18 -8.57 0.23 13.40
N ASN A 19 -7.54 -0.37 12.81
CA ASN A 19 -7.20 -1.79 13.01
C ASN A 19 -6.83 -2.13 14.47
N VAL A 20 -6.51 -1.13 15.28
CA VAL A 20 -6.23 -1.26 16.72
C VAL A 20 -7.22 -0.47 17.58
N GLY A 21 -8.36 -0.05 17.00
CA GLY A 21 -9.40 0.70 17.71
C GLY A 21 -9.03 2.14 18.05
N ALA A 22 -7.95 2.68 17.47
CA ALA A 22 -7.42 4.01 17.78
C ALA A 22 -7.91 5.10 16.81
N ASN A 23 -9.14 4.99 16.34
CA ASN A 23 -9.81 5.95 15.45
C ASN A 23 -10.68 6.99 16.21
N ASN A 24 -10.67 6.96 17.53
CA ASN A 24 -11.36 7.93 18.41
C ASN A 24 -10.32 8.88 19.01
N PRO A 25 -10.58 10.21 19.10
CA PRO A 25 -9.70 11.18 19.75
C PRO A 25 -9.51 10.91 21.26
N GLU A 26 -10.49 10.29 21.92
CA GLU A 26 -10.40 9.90 23.34
C GLU A 26 -10.00 8.42 23.45
N LEU A 27 -8.69 8.16 23.46
CA LEU A 27 -8.16 6.80 23.56
C LEU A 27 -8.01 6.38 25.03
N SER A 28 -8.46 5.15 25.35
CA SER A 28 -8.07 4.50 26.61
C SER A 28 -6.57 4.21 26.64
N ASP A 29 -6.02 3.94 27.83
CA ASP A 29 -4.60 3.61 27.96
C ASP A 29 -4.23 2.33 27.22
N GLU A 30 -5.13 1.31 27.20
CA GLU A 30 -4.94 0.10 26.43
C GLU A 30 -4.87 0.39 24.92
N THR A 31 -5.78 1.25 24.42
CA THR A 31 -5.78 1.63 23.00
C THR A 31 -4.53 2.44 22.65
N ARG A 32 -4.08 3.34 23.52
CA ARG A 32 -2.80 4.06 23.35
C ARG A 32 -1.63 3.08 23.25
N LEU A 33 -1.58 2.09 24.15
CA LEU A 33 -0.56 1.05 24.10
C LEU A 33 -0.64 0.24 22.80
N ALA A 34 -1.83 -0.08 22.33
CA ALA A 34 -2.05 -0.80 21.08
C ALA A 34 -1.52 -0.05 19.85
N THR A 35 -1.40 1.31 19.88
CA THR A 35 -0.78 2.06 18.79
C THR A 35 0.70 1.74 18.58
N LEU A 36 1.38 1.15 19.57
CA LEU A 36 2.75 0.66 19.42
C LEU A 36 2.85 -0.53 18.44
N LEU A 37 1.73 -1.17 18.10
CA LEU A 37 1.64 -2.19 17.06
C LEU A 37 1.61 -1.60 15.64
N SER A 38 1.54 -0.28 15.48
CA SER A 38 1.50 0.40 14.17
C SER A 38 2.54 -0.08 13.17
N PRO A 39 3.80 -0.42 13.54
CA PRO A 39 4.78 -0.97 12.61
C PRO A 39 4.32 -2.24 11.89
N PHE A 40 3.48 -3.05 12.55
CA PHE A 40 3.02 -4.34 12.06
C PHE A 40 1.65 -4.30 11.36
N ILE A 41 1.04 -3.11 11.28
CA ILE A 41 -0.23 -2.87 10.58
C ILE A 41 -0.10 -1.77 9.51
N SER A 42 1.11 -1.59 8.98
CA SER A 42 1.39 -0.64 7.90
C SER A 42 0.67 -1.04 6.62
N LEU A 43 0.19 -0.05 5.87
CA LEU A 43 -0.46 -0.23 4.57
C LEU A 43 0.41 0.24 3.42
N ASP A 44 1.32 1.16 3.69
CA ASP A 44 2.33 1.63 2.74
C ASP A 44 3.57 2.17 3.47
N GLY A 45 4.65 2.44 2.72
CA GLY A 45 5.85 3.02 3.28
C GLY A 45 7.02 3.06 2.29
N ILE A 46 8.11 3.70 2.73
CA ILE A 46 9.40 3.77 2.04
C ILE A 46 10.52 3.48 3.02
N ASN A 47 11.56 2.78 2.59
CA ASN A 47 12.76 2.52 3.38
C ASN A 47 13.98 3.33 2.89
N GLU A 48 15.04 3.32 3.67
CA GLU A 48 16.29 4.07 3.39
C GLU A 48 17.08 3.56 2.17
N LYS A 49 16.69 2.42 1.59
CA LYS A 49 17.23 1.90 0.33
C LYS A 49 16.47 2.43 -0.89
N GLY A 50 15.43 3.22 -0.66
CA GLY A 50 14.59 3.74 -1.72
C GLY A 50 13.60 2.71 -2.27
N VAL A 51 13.26 1.69 -1.48
CA VAL A 51 12.15 0.79 -1.81
C VAL A 51 10.89 1.31 -1.16
N SER A 52 9.86 1.56 -1.94
CA SER A 52 8.52 1.85 -1.45
C SER A 52 7.56 0.69 -1.76
N ILE A 53 6.60 0.48 -0.88
CA ILE A 53 5.57 -0.54 -1.01
C ILE A 53 4.22 0.01 -0.57
N ALA A 54 3.17 -0.37 -1.27
CA ALA A 54 1.80 -0.12 -0.87
C ALA A 54 0.95 -1.36 -1.10
N VAL A 55 -0.08 -1.54 -0.28
CA VAL A 55 -1.10 -2.58 -0.45
C VAL A 55 -2.42 -1.95 -0.91
N LEU A 56 -3.06 -2.61 -1.87
CA LEU A 56 -4.36 -2.20 -2.39
C LEU A 56 -5.32 -3.38 -2.36
N THR A 57 -6.57 -3.09 -1.97
CA THR A 57 -7.62 -4.10 -1.88
C THR A 57 -8.04 -4.56 -3.27
N LEU A 58 -8.23 -5.87 -3.42
CA LEU A 58 -8.80 -6.51 -4.61
C LEU A 58 -10.20 -7.04 -4.33
N ASP A 59 -11.08 -6.94 -5.34
CA ASP A 59 -12.41 -7.54 -5.34
C ASP A 59 -12.34 -9.03 -5.72
N SER A 60 -11.50 -9.78 -5.00
CA SER A 60 -11.36 -11.22 -5.18
C SER A 60 -11.45 -11.96 -3.85
N LYS A 61 -11.59 -13.28 -3.91
CA LYS A 61 -11.61 -14.13 -2.72
C LYS A 61 -10.27 -13.99 -1.97
N PRO A 62 -10.27 -13.76 -0.65
CA PRO A 62 -9.05 -13.59 0.13
C PRO A 62 -8.04 -14.71 -0.08
N VAL A 63 -6.78 -14.35 -0.29
CA VAL A 63 -5.69 -15.31 -0.45
C VAL A 63 -5.43 -16.08 0.84
N ARG A 64 -5.25 -17.38 0.69
CA ARG A 64 -4.82 -18.29 1.74
C ARG A 64 -4.02 -19.42 1.11
N GLN A 65 -2.72 -19.17 0.90
CA GLN A 65 -1.83 -20.19 0.35
C GLN A 65 -1.55 -21.30 1.38
N GLN A 66 -1.31 -22.50 0.89
CA GLN A 66 -1.00 -23.69 1.69
C GLN A 66 0.03 -24.55 0.95
N SER A 67 1.15 -23.94 0.52
CA SER A 67 2.21 -24.65 -0.19
C SER A 67 3.24 -25.32 0.74
N GLY A 68 3.09 -25.13 2.06
CA GLY A 68 3.99 -25.67 3.08
C GLY A 68 5.10 -24.71 3.48
N LYS A 69 5.11 -23.48 2.98
CA LYS A 69 6.02 -22.42 3.43
C LYS A 69 5.53 -21.78 4.72
N PRO A 70 6.40 -21.06 5.47
CA PRO A 70 5.95 -20.23 6.56
C PRO A 70 4.87 -19.25 6.13
N VAL A 71 3.83 -19.08 6.97
CA VAL A 71 2.72 -18.18 6.65
C VAL A 71 3.04 -16.76 7.07
N ILE A 72 2.73 -15.78 6.21
CA ILE A 72 2.85 -14.36 6.51
C ILE A 72 1.51 -13.65 6.27
N ALA A 73 1.11 -12.78 7.19
CA ALA A 73 -0.04 -11.91 7.01
C ALA A 73 0.30 -10.68 6.14
N THR A 74 -0.69 -10.14 5.44
CA THR A 74 -0.54 -9.01 4.50
C THR A 74 0.28 -7.84 5.07
N THR A 75 -0.08 -7.35 6.26
CA THR A 75 0.60 -6.18 6.86
C THR A 75 2.02 -6.50 7.36
N LEU A 76 2.25 -7.75 7.77
CA LEU A 76 3.59 -8.22 8.15
C LEU A 76 4.50 -8.37 6.93
N ALA A 77 3.94 -8.72 5.77
CA ALA A 77 4.70 -8.72 4.51
C ALA A 77 5.20 -7.32 4.16
N ILE A 78 4.37 -6.28 4.34
CA ILE A 78 4.80 -4.88 4.14
C ILE A 78 5.97 -4.55 5.07
N ARG A 79 5.86 -4.90 6.36
CA ARG A 79 6.94 -4.67 7.32
C ARG A 79 8.23 -5.40 6.93
N LEU A 80 8.10 -6.66 6.49
CA LEU A 80 9.25 -7.46 6.03
C LEU A 80 9.97 -6.79 4.85
N ILE A 81 9.23 -6.31 3.85
CA ILE A 81 9.81 -5.64 2.69
C ILE A 81 10.51 -4.34 3.11
N LEU A 82 9.88 -3.52 3.94
CA LEU A 82 10.48 -2.29 4.43
C LEU A 82 11.74 -2.52 5.25
N ASP A 83 11.82 -3.65 5.98
CA ASP A 83 12.99 -3.97 6.80
C ASP A 83 14.14 -4.62 6.02
N ARG A 84 13.86 -5.29 4.88
CA ARG A 84 14.80 -6.24 4.31
C ARG A 84 15.08 -6.08 2.82
N ALA A 85 14.22 -5.41 2.05
CA ALA A 85 14.41 -5.28 0.62
C ALA A 85 15.20 -4.01 0.27
N ALA A 86 16.24 -4.12 -0.53
CA ALA A 86 16.98 -3.00 -1.10
C ALA A 86 16.64 -2.76 -2.59
N SER A 87 15.80 -3.63 -3.19
CA SER A 87 15.31 -3.51 -4.55
C SER A 87 13.95 -4.20 -4.70
N THR A 88 13.28 -3.94 -5.82
CA THR A 88 12.06 -4.67 -6.20
C THR A 88 12.30 -6.17 -6.38
N GLU A 89 13.45 -6.58 -6.90
CA GLU A 89 13.82 -7.99 -7.08
C GLU A 89 13.98 -8.70 -5.72
N GLU A 90 14.63 -8.05 -4.75
CA GLU A 90 14.73 -8.59 -3.39
C GLU A 90 13.36 -8.69 -2.73
N ALA A 91 12.47 -7.71 -2.96
CA ALA A 91 11.11 -7.75 -2.47
C ALA A 91 10.34 -8.97 -3.00
N VAL A 92 10.41 -9.24 -4.31
CA VAL A 92 9.81 -10.44 -4.93
C VAL A 92 10.36 -11.72 -4.29
N THR A 93 11.69 -11.81 -4.16
CA THR A 93 12.36 -12.97 -3.54
C THR A 93 11.90 -13.20 -2.09
N LEU A 94 11.61 -12.12 -1.35
CA LEU A 94 11.07 -12.23 0.00
C LEU A 94 9.63 -12.74 0.00
N PHE A 95 8.77 -12.25 -0.90
CA PHE A 95 7.40 -12.75 -1.03
C PHE A 95 7.36 -14.24 -1.39
N GLU A 96 8.29 -14.72 -2.23
CA GLU A 96 8.38 -16.12 -2.62
C GLU A 96 8.70 -17.11 -1.48
N LYS A 97 9.24 -16.60 -0.38
CA LYS A 97 9.62 -17.44 0.80
C LYS A 97 8.43 -17.81 1.69
N TYR A 98 7.28 -17.18 1.50
CA TYR A 98 6.14 -17.32 2.40
C TYR A 98 4.86 -17.71 1.68
N ASP A 99 3.97 -18.35 2.42
CA ASP A 99 2.57 -18.54 2.06
C ASP A 99 1.78 -17.31 2.54
N MET A 100 1.14 -16.59 1.62
CA MET A 100 0.37 -15.39 1.95
C MET A 100 -0.96 -15.76 2.59
N PHE A 101 -1.31 -15.02 3.64
CA PHE A 101 -2.57 -15.07 4.33
C PHE A 101 -3.22 -13.68 4.46
N ALA A 102 -4.33 -13.46 3.76
CA ALA A 102 -5.13 -12.25 3.86
C ALA A 102 -6.02 -12.28 5.11
N SER A 103 -5.45 -11.90 6.26
CA SER A 103 -6.08 -12.02 7.57
C SER A 103 -7.30 -11.10 7.78
N SER A 104 -7.42 -10.00 7.03
CA SER A 104 -8.54 -9.06 7.13
C SER A 104 -9.82 -9.54 6.43
N GLY A 105 -9.79 -10.70 5.77
CA GLY A 105 -10.91 -11.22 5.00
C GLY A 105 -11.15 -10.54 3.65
N ARG A 106 -10.17 -9.78 3.17
CA ARG A 106 -10.11 -9.18 1.83
C ARG A 106 -8.86 -9.66 1.10
N ASP A 107 -8.90 -9.71 -0.22
CA ASP A 107 -7.72 -9.95 -1.03
C ASP A 107 -6.97 -8.65 -1.31
N TYR A 108 -5.69 -8.78 -1.64
CA TYR A 108 -4.81 -7.65 -1.84
C TYR A 108 -3.81 -7.92 -2.94
N HIS A 109 -3.38 -6.85 -3.60
CA HIS A 109 -2.13 -6.81 -4.33
C HIS A 109 -1.16 -5.81 -3.69
N PHE A 110 0.12 -6.00 -3.95
CA PHE A 110 1.17 -5.10 -3.50
C PHE A 110 1.78 -4.42 -4.71
N TYR A 111 2.08 -3.14 -4.57
CA TYR A 111 2.87 -2.40 -5.52
C TYR A 111 4.18 -2.02 -4.86
N VAL A 112 5.30 -2.44 -5.45
CA VAL A 112 6.65 -2.18 -4.95
C VAL A 112 7.42 -1.43 -6.03
N THR A 113 8.09 -0.35 -5.65
CA THR A 113 9.00 0.39 -6.54
C THR A 113 10.33 0.63 -5.87
N ASP A 114 11.38 0.90 -6.65
CA ASP A 114 12.69 1.24 -6.12
C ASP A 114 13.29 2.49 -6.77
N SER A 115 14.44 2.93 -6.26
CA SER A 115 15.15 4.12 -6.72
C SER A 115 15.78 3.96 -8.12
N ASN A 116 15.81 2.75 -8.69
CA ASN A 116 16.26 2.51 -10.06
C ASN A 116 15.15 2.70 -11.08
N GLY A 117 13.92 3.02 -10.63
CA GLY A 117 12.75 3.19 -11.49
C GLY A 117 12.07 1.87 -11.86
N ASP A 118 12.43 0.75 -11.23
CA ASP A 118 11.70 -0.50 -11.39
C ASP A 118 10.43 -0.51 -10.53
N GLY A 119 9.37 -1.10 -11.07
CA GLY A 119 8.08 -1.24 -10.41
C GLY A 119 7.49 -2.63 -10.62
N ARG A 120 7.01 -3.24 -9.53
CA ARG A 120 6.43 -4.59 -9.55
C ARG A 120 5.07 -4.59 -8.88
N VAL A 121 4.10 -5.21 -9.53
CA VAL A 121 2.81 -5.58 -8.94
C VAL A 121 2.88 -7.04 -8.56
N ILE A 122 2.63 -7.34 -7.31
CA ILE A 122 2.67 -8.69 -6.74
C ILE A 122 1.25 -9.07 -6.36
N GLU A 123 0.76 -10.12 -6.97
CA GLU A 123 -0.60 -10.62 -6.86
C GLU A 123 -0.60 -12.13 -6.62
N TYR A 124 -1.74 -12.65 -6.18
CA TYR A 124 -1.95 -14.09 -5.98
C TYR A 124 -3.10 -14.53 -6.88
N ASP A 125 -2.83 -15.38 -7.88
CA ASP A 125 -3.79 -15.74 -8.91
C ASP A 125 -5.14 -16.18 -8.33
N CYS A 126 -6.13 -15.31 -8.43
CA CYS A 126 -7.47 -15.57 -7.92
C CYS A 126 -8.28 -16.55 -8.76
N ASN A 127 -7.76 -16.96 -9.92
CA ASN A 127 -8.37 -17.93 -10.83
C ASN A 127 -7.83 -19.34 -10.63
N SER A 128 -6.81 -19.52 -9.80
CA SER A 128 -6.24 -20.83 -9.45
C SER A 128 -6.48 -21.16 -7.96
N ASP A 129 -6.66 -22.43 -7.65
CA ASP A 129 -6.91 -22.89 -6.29
C ASP A 129 -5.65 -22.76 -5.41
N ASP A 130 -4.47 -22.94 -5.99
CA ASP A 130 -3.18 -22.84 -5.32
C ASP A 130 -2.72 -21.38 -5.12
N ARG A 131 -3.48 -20.41 -5.69
CA ARG A 131 -3.21 -18.98 -5.53
C ARG A 131 -1.74 -18.65 -5.80
N LYS A 132 -1.18 -19.08 -6.95
CA LYS A 132 0.21 -18.82 -7.32
C LYS A 132 0.52 -17.34 -7.29
N LEU A 133 1.71 -17.02 -6.80
CA LEU A 133 2.26 -15.67 -6.87
C LEU A 133 2.49 -15.29 -8.32
N VAL A 134 2.00 -14.12 -8.70
CA VAL A 134 2.15 -13.51 -10.03
C VAL A 134 2.80 -12.15 -9.87
N VAL A 135 3.86 -11.93 -10.61
CA VAL A 135 4.61 -10.67 -10.61
C VAL A 135 4.58 -10.06 -12.00
N THR A 136 4.15 -8.81 -12.07
CA THR A 136 4.11 -8.03 -13.30
C THR A 136 4.69 -6.64 -13.06
N ASN A 137 5.00 -5.90 -14.12
CA ASN A 137 5.44 -4.51 -14.03
C ASN A 137 4.33 -3.50 -14.36
N PHE A 138 3.07 -3.95 -14.39
CA PHE A 138 1.89 -3.13 -14.59
C PHE A 138 0.67 -3.81 -13.96
N PHE A 139 -0.38 -3.03 -13.67
CA PHE A 139 -1.60 -3.55 -13.07
C PHE A 139 -2.39 -4.44 -14.05
N VAL A 140 -2.14 -5.73 -14.00
CA VAL A 140 -2.86 -6.73 -14.82
C VAL A 140 -4.25 -6.99 -14.25
N THR A 141 -4.39 -6.84 -12.97
CA THR A 141 -5.51 -7.27 -12.15
C THR A 141 -6.86 -6.77 -12.66
N TYR A 142 -6.95 -5.48 -12.95
CA TYR A 142 -8.22 -4.89 -13.40
C TYR A 142 -8.51 -5.11 -14.88
N LYS A 143 -7.56 -5.63 -15.64
CA LYS A 143 -7.73 -5.83 -17.06
C LYS A 143 -8.22 -7.24 -17.40
N ASN A 144 -7.61 -8.29 -16.84
CA ASN A 144 -7.87 -9.68 -17.27
C ASN A 144 -7.83 -10.72 -16.15
N PHE A 145 -7.43 -10.37 -14.94
CA PHE A 145 -6.98 -11.33 -13.94
C PHE A 145 -7.97 -11.60 -12.81
N VAL A 146 -8.69 -10.58 -12.35
CA VAL A 146 -9.55 -10.69 -11.18
C VAL A 146 -10.92 -11.21 -11.54
N LYS A 147 -11.34 -12.32 -10.92
CA LYS A 147 -12.76 -12.67 -10.82
C LYS A 147 -13.40 -11.75 -9.79
N PRO A 148 -14.41 -10.97 -10.16
CA PRO A 148 -15.11 -10.12 -9.21
C PRO A 148 -15.59 -10.94 -8.01
N TYR A 149 -15.25 -10.49 -6.81
CA TYR A 149 -15.69 -11.06 -5.55
C TYR A 149 -16.13 -9.95 -4.62
N GLN A 150 -17.44 -9.80 -4.50
CA GLN A 150 -18.04 -8.82 -3.60
C GLN A 150 -18.58 -9.55 -2.36
N LYS A 151 -18.00 -9.26 -1.19
CA LYS A 151 -18.54 -9.71 0.08
C LYS A 151 -19.47 -8.65 0.63
N ASN A 152 -20.75 -8.99 0.81
CA ASN A 152 -21.80 -8.09 1.33
C ASN A 152 -22.03 -6.82 0.49
N GLY A 153 -21.82 -6.89 -0.82
CA GLY A 153 -22.04 -5.75 -1.72
C GLY A 153 -21.04 -4.59 -1.55
N VAL A 154 -19.95 -4.79 -0.80
CA VAL A 154 -18.92 -3.76 -0.65
C VAL A 154 -17.99 -3.79 -1.85
N TYR A 155 -17.91 -2.67 -2.55
CA TYR A 155 -17.09 -2.45 -3.73
C TYR A 155 -16.14 -1.26 -3.51
N GLY A 156 -14.85 -1.45 -3.74
CA GLY A 156 -13.80 -0.46 -3.42
C GLY A 156 -13.47 0.52 -4.54
N HIS A 157 -14.25 0.57 -5.64
CA HIS A 157 -14.05 1.45 -6.81
C HIS A 157 -12.68 1.31 -7.49
N GLY A 158 -12.03 0.15 -7.36
CA GLY A 158 -10.69 -0.05 -7.90
C GLY A 158 -10.62 0.14 -9.41
N ARG A 159 -11.64 -0.31 -10.16
CA ARG A 159 -11.69 -0.18 -11.62
C ARG A 159 -11.81 1.26 -12.07
N GLU A 160 -12.74 2.01 -11.52
CA GLU A 160 -12.97 3.41 -11.88
C GLU A 160 -11.74 4.28 -11.52
N ARG A 161 -11.10 3.97 -10.40
CA ARG A 161 -9.85 4.65 -9.99
C ARG A 161 -8.71 4.34 -10.95
N TYR A 162 -8.57 3.08 -11.35
CA TYR A 162 -7.59 2.67 -12.35
C TYR A 162 -7.80 3.42 -13.68
N ASP A 163 -9.02 3.41 -14.21
CA ASP A 163 -9.33 4.07 -15.48
C ASP A 163 -9.08 5.58 -15.43
N LYS A 164 -9.36 6.24 -14.28
CA LYS A 164 -9.03 7.67 -14.07
C LYS A 164 -7.52 7.92 -14.08
N ILE A 165 -6.74 7.09 -13.41
CA ILE A 165 -5.27 7.21 -13.35
C ILE A 165 -4.68 7.03 -14.75
N ILE A 166 -5.06 5.97 -15.48
CA ILE A 166 -4.59 5.73 -16.84
C ILE A 166 -4.91 6.91 -17.74
N ASN A 167 -6.10 7.49 -17.63
CA ASN A 167 -6.51 8.66 -18.43
C ASN A 167 -5.62 9.89 -18.17
N ILE A 168 -5.14 10.08 -16.94
CA ILE A 168 -4.17 11.15 -16.63
C ILE A 168 -2.80 10.81 -17.21
N LEU A 169 -2.31 9.58 -17.03
CA LEU A 169 -1.00 9.18 -17.51
C LEU A 169 -0.89 9.24 -19.04
N GLU A 170 -1.92 8.81 -19.77
CA GLU A 170 -1.95 8.85 -21.25
C GLU A 170 -1.98 10.27 -21.81
N LYS A 171 -2.50 11.25 -21.08
CA LYS A 171 -2.52 12.65 -21.50
C LYS A 171 -1.21 13.40 -21.26
N ASN A 172 -0.35 12.86 -20.40
CA ASN A 172 0.90 13.50 -20.03
C ASN A 172 2.08 12.89 -20.79
N ASN A 173 2.94 13.74 -21.35
CA ASN A 173 4.15 13.32 -22.05
C ASN A 173 5.36 13.13 -21.12
N SER A 174 5.22 13.48 -19.85
CA SER A 174 6.24 13.31 -18.81
C SER A 174 5.61 12.91 -17.49
N TYR A 175 6.28 12.05 -16.75
CA TYR A 175 5.82 11.56 -15.45
C TYR A 175 6.62 12.27 -14.36
N THR A 176 6.05 13.36 -13.86
CA THR A 176 6.62 14.17 -12.80
C THR A 176 5.86 13.93 -11.48
N LYS A 177 6.34 14.56 -10.42
CA LYS A 177 5.63 14.59 -9.13
C LYS A 177 4.22 15.22 -9.27
N GLU A 178 4.11 16.26 -10.09
CA GLU A 178 2.84 16.92 -10.37
C GLU A 178 1.87 15.98 -11.08
N THR A 179 2.35 15.20 -12.07
CA THR A 179 1.54 14.16 -12.73
C THR A 179 1.07 13.09 -11.74
N ALA A 180 1.93 12.70 -10.79
CA ALA A 180 1.54 11.74 -9.74
C ALA A 180 0.44 12.31 -8.83
N TRP A 181 0.54 13.58 -8.44
CA TRP A 181 -0.50 14.26 -7.67
C TRP A 181 -1.81 14.38 -8.46
N GLU A 182 -1.76 14.78 -9.73
CA GLU A 182 -2.92 14.85 -10.60
C GLU A 182 -3.65 13.51 -10.68
N ALA A 183 -2.91 12.42 -10.85
CA ALA A 183 -3.45 11.06 -10.85
C ALA A 183 -4.13 10.69 -9.51
N LEU A 184 -3.49 10.99 -8.37
CA LEU A 184 -4.07 10.74 -7.04
C LEU A 184 -5.32 11.58 -6.78
N VAL A 185 -5.32 12.86 -7.15
CA VAL A 185 -6.49 13.75 -7.05
C VAL A 185 -7.65 13.19 -7.86
N SER A 186 -7.40 12.80 -9.12
CA SER A 186 -8.42 12.26 -10.01
C SER A 186 -9.05 10.95 -9.50
N ALA A 187 -8.25 10.11 -8.84
CA ALA A 187 -8.66 8.83 -8.29
C ALA A 187 -9.23 8.93 -6.86
N SER A 188 -9.14 10.11 -6.24
CA SER A 188 -9.65 10.31 -4.88
C SER A 188 -11.17 10.27 -4.82
N GLN A 189 -11.69 9.86 -3.67
CA GLN A 189 -13.12 9.74 -3.45
C GLN A 189 -13.57 10.57 -2.26
N ALA A 190 -14.63 11.37 -2.47
CA ALA A 190 -15.27 12.13 -1.41
C ALA A 190 -16.03 11.19 -0.46
N PRO A 191 -16.20 11.57 0.82
CA PRO A 191 -17.11 10.86 1.70
C PRO A 191 -18.51 10.76 1.08
N ASN A 192 -19.05 9.54 1.09
CA ASN A 192 -20.41 9.27 0.60
C ASN A 192 -21.17 8.49 1.67
N PRO A 193 -22.26 9.04 2.25
CA PRO A 193 -23.01 8.35 3.30
C PRO A 193 -23.67 7.04 2.84
N ASN A 194 -23.87 6.88 1.53
CA ASN A 194 -24.44 5.67 0.94
C ASN A 194 -23.39 4.65 0.52
N ASP A 195 -22.11 4.96 0.67
CA ASP A 195 -21.01 4.09 0.28
C ASP A 195 -19.80 4.28 1.22
N ILE A 196 -19.70 3.42 2.21
CA ILE A 196 -18.65 3.45 3.21
C ILE A 196 -17.23 3.31 2.61
N THR A 197 -17.12 2.80 1.39
CA THR A 197 -15.82 2.65 0.71
C THR A 197 -15.35 3.93 0.04
N SER A 198 -16.24 4.90 -0.16
CA SER A 198 -15.96 6.18 -0.79
C SER A 198 -15.50 7.21 0.25
N ASN A 199 -14.24 7.17 0.65
CA ASN A 199 -13.66 8.16 1.55
C ASN A 199 -12.14 8.08 1.58
N THR A 200 -11.45 8.80 0.70
CA THR A 200 -9.98 8.82 0.69
C THR A 200 -9.45 9.50 1.95
N GLN A 201 -8.76 8.74 2.80
CA GLN A 201 -8.22 9.19 4.08
C GLN A 201 -6.87 9.87 3.95
N TRP A 202 -5.98 9.36 3.08
CA TRP A 202 -4.70 9.96 2.73
C TRP A 202 -4.32 9.66 1.30
N SER A 203 -3.43 10.48 0.77
CA SER A 203 -2.75 10.26 -0.51
C SER A 203 -1.28 10.60 -0.33
N ILE A 204 -0.39 9.75 -0.86
CA ILE A 204 1.05 9.90 -0.67
C ILE A 204 1.75 9.76 -2.00
N VAL A 205 2.75 10.62 -2.23
CA VAL A 205 3.75 10.48 -3.29
C VAL A 205 5.10 10.20 -2.64
N TYR A 206 5.69 9.06 -2.97
CA TYR A 206 7.04 8.69 -2.55
C TYR A 206 8.05 9.09 -3.64
N ASP A 207 9.14 9.74 -3.22
CA ASP A 207 10.34 9.95 -4.04
C ASP A 207 11.43 8.98 -3.54
N ASN A 208 11.57 7.87 -4.26
CA ASN A 208 12.47 6.79 -3.90
C ASN A 208 13.95 7.18 -4.00
N THR A 209 14.29 8.17 -4.83
CA THR A 209 15.65 8.68 -4.99
C THR A 209 16.03 9.65 -3.87
N ASN A 210 15.14 10.58 -3.55
CA ASN A 210 15.38 11.58 -2.52
C ASN A 210 14.98 11.10 -1.12
N LEU A 211 14.32 9.97 -1.00
CA LEU A 211 13.82 9.36 0.23
C LEU A 211 12.83 10.29 0.96
N THR A 212 11.86 10.79 0.20
CA THR A 212 10.81 11.65 0.77
C THR A 212 9.42 11.05 0.55
N ALA A 213 8.50 11.41 1.44
CA ALA A 213 7.09 11.12 1.33
C ALA A 213 6.31 12.43 1.46
N ASP A 214 5.56 12.78 0.43
CA ASP A 214 4.66 13.92 0.46
C ASP A 214 3.23 13.39 0.70
N ILE A 215 2.57 13.88 1.74
CA ILE A 215 1.26 13.37 2.18
C ILE A 215 0.20 14.47 2.24
N SER A 216 -0.97 14.19 1.69
CA SER A 216 -2.22 14.93 1.88
C SER A 216 -3.20 14.07 2.69
N ILE A 217 -3.81 14.66 3.70
CA ILE A 217 -4.80 14.00 4.56
C ILE A 217 -6.21 14.45 4.17
N ARG A 218 -7.14 13.51 4.10
CA ARG A 218 -8.57 13.73 3.81
C ARG A 218 -8.84 14.63 2.61
N ARG A 219 -7.98 14.50 1.57
CA ARG A 219 -8.08 15.28 0.32
C ARG A 219 -7.87 16.79 0.51
N ASP A 220 -7.15 17.21 1.52
CA ASP A 220 -6.69 18.60 1.64
C ASP A 220 -5.43 18.78 0.79
N TRP A 221 -5.64 19.10 -0.47
CA TRP A 221 -4.55 19.28 -1.45
C TRP A 221 -3.78 20.59 -1.28
N ASN A 222 -4.27 21.49 -0.42
CA ASN A 222 -3.60 22.76 -0.12
C ASN A 222 -2.57 22.61 0.99
N THR A 223 -2.71 21.54 1.82
CA THR A 223 -1.82 21.26 2.94
C THR A 223 -1.16 19.91 2.70
N VAL A 224 0.04 19.92 2.12
CA VAL A 224 0.84 18.72 1.83
C VAL A 224 2.07 18.72 2.74
N ALA A 225 2.08 17.83 3.72
CA ALA A 225 3.23 17.65 4.58
C ALA A 225 4.30 16.81 3.86
N LYS A 226 5.55 17.25 3.90
CA LYS A 226 6.70 16.52 3.36
C LYS A 226 7.53 15.92 4.48
N TYR A 227 7.74 14.61 4.43
CA TYR A 227 8.66 13.93 5.32
C TYR A 227 9.95 13.56 4.59
N SER A 228 11.11 13.85 5.17
CA SER A 228 12.43 13.41 4.71
C SER A 228 12.94 12.26 5.60
N LEU A 229 13.14 11.09 5.01
CA LEU A 229 13.69 9.94 5.73
C LEU A 229 15.18 10.13 6.02
N LYS A 230 15.91 10.86 5.19
CA LYS A 230 17.33 11.20 5.41
C LYS A 230 17.50 12.07 6.65
N GLU A 231 16.64 13.05 6.83
CA GLU A 231 16.71 14.03 7.93
C GLU A 231 15.88 13.61 9.15
N ASN A 232 15.00 12.61 8.98
CA ASN A 232 13.99 12.20 9.96
C ASN A 232 13.14 13.40 10.42
N LYS A 233 12.66 14.21 9.47
CA LYS A 233 12.00 15.48 9.75
C LYS A 233 10.78 15.68 8.83
N ILE A 234 9.72 16.24 9.41
CA ILE A 234 8.58 16.76 8.67
C ILE A 234 8.84 18.26 8.37
N THR A 235 8.58 18.66 7.13
CA THR A 235 8.52 20.05 6.69
C THR A 235 7.14 20.32 6.08
N GLU A 236 6.61 21.47 6.34
CA GLU A 236 5.38 21.96 5.71
C GLU A 236 5.67 22.57 4.34
#